data_135c0c9fb4d5648e959984383fe6e35f
#
_entry.id   135c0c9fb4d5648e959984383fe6e35f
#
_cell.length_a   1.000
_cell.length_b   1.000
_cell.length_c   1.000
_cell.angle_alpha   90.00
_cell.angle_beta   90.00
_cell.angle_gamma   90.00
#
_symmetry.space_group_name_H-M   'P 1'
#
loop_
_entity.id
_entity.type
_entity.pdbx_description
1 polymer ?
#
loop_
_entity_poly.entity_id
_entity_poly.type
_entity_poly.pdbx_seq_one_letter_code
_entity_poly.pdbx_strand_id
1 'polypeptide(L)'
;VKHIFNVVFRCIILLALLIPISAPTFQAQAQGIDPGAQAQQLLARLTPKERVGQLFLVTFQGVDTSATASIYDLIVNHHVGGVVLTAANDNFHTDPNVVEAATQLITSLQQAEWNAAFAPASPETPHTYIPLLIGLSQEGGGFPNDQILSSLTPIPGQMAIGATWNPALAEQAGQVMGRELSALGINLYLGLSLDVLANPNPALSADLGTRVFGGDPYWVSQMASATLRGLHSGSENRMAVIAKHFPGSGGADRPSEQEISTVRRSLEELKQVELAPFFAVTGNAKSTDASADGLLVSHIRYQGFQGNIRATTRPVSFDQQALGLILGLSELTTWRQNGGLMVSDDLGTTAVKRFYDPGSKNFSARLVARDAFLAGNDLLYTGNLLSSDAPDIYNSILRTLEYFTQKYNEDPAFAARVDESVLRILTLKYRLYPTFSLQAVTPAAVPAPDNSEVVFSIARQSATLISPTQADLATVLPDPPITSENILFLTDTRQVQQCLACDKQTTLNGDALQKAVLGLYGPNAGRLVLASHLSSFSFDDLTLFLDDLLTTPDLLNSLSRADWVVISAIDLNAG
;
A
#
# COMPACT_ATOMS: atom_id res chain seq x y z
N VAL A 1 -83.76 -20.80 9.19
CA VAL A 1 -82.97 -19.59 9.45
C VAL A 1 -81.98 -19.82 10.60
N LYS A 2 -82.36 -20.47 11.74
CA LYS A 2 -81.38 -20.73 12.85
C LYS A 2 -80.29 -21.71 12.51
N HIS A 3 -80.48 -22.68 11.62
CA HIS A 3 -79.40 -23.64 11.24
C HIS A 3 -78.40 -23.03 10.31
N ILE A 4 -78.76 -22.14 9.42
CA ILE A 4 -77.83 -21.48 8.51
C ILE A 4 -76.89 -20.51 9.26
N PHE A 5 -77.41 -19.83 10.28
CA PHE A 5 -76.64 -18.91 11.12
C PHE A 5 -75.53 -19.64 11.93
N ASN A 6 -75.83 -20.85 12.46
CA ASN A 6 -74.86 -21.63 13.21
C ASN A 6 -73.75 -22.25 12.33
N VAL A 7 -74.04 -22.58 11.07
CA VAL A 7 -73.01 -23.10 10.13
C VAL A 7 -72.10 -21.98 9.66
N VAL A 8 -72.65 -20.80 9.32
CA VAL A 8 -71.86 -19.62 8.92
C VAL A 8 -70.97 -19.12 10.06
N PHE A 9 -71.48 -19.10 11.31
CA PHE A 9 -70.70 -18.68 12.47
C PHE A 9 -69.59 -19.66 12.82
N ARG A 10 -69.79 -20.98 12.65
CA ARG A 10 -68.71 -21.99 12.81
C ARG A 10 -67.67 -21.95 11.68
N CYS A 11 -68.05 -21.64 10.45
CA CYS A 11 -67.14 -21.46 9.36
C CYS A 11 -66.25 -20.17 9.51
N ILE A 12 -66.85 -19.09 10.07
CA ILE A 12 -66.05 -17.85 10.33
C ILE A 12 -65.07 -18.07 11.48
N ILE A 13 -65.39 -18.83 12.52
CA ILE A 13 -64.46 -19.17 13.61
C ILE A 13 -63.35 -20.10 13.12
N LEU A 14 -63.62 -21.05 12.22
CA LEU A 14 -62.61 -21.91 11.62
C LEU A 14 -61.75 -21.18 10.63
N LEU A 15 -62.23 -20.15 9.93
CA LEU A 15 -61.36 -19.31 9.05
C LEU A 15 -60.48 -18.35 9.85
N ALA A 16 -60.93 -17.89 11.03
CA ALA A 16 -60.15 -17.04 11.91
C ALA A 16 -58.96 -17.77 12.60
N LEU A 17 -59.02 -19.11 12.72
CA LEU A 17 -57.96 -19.95 13.27
C LEU A 17 -56.87 -20.35 12.24
N LEU A 18 -57.09 -20.06 10.95
CA LEU A 18 -56.16 -20.35 9.86
C LEU A 18 -55.36 -19.14 9.38
N ILE A 19 -55.51 -17.96 10.01
CA ILE A 19 -54.61 -16.82 9.74
C ILE A 19 -53.35 -17.07 10.53
N PRO A 20 -52.16 -17.33 9.87
CA PRO A 20 -50.91 -17.37 10.59
C PRO A 20 -50.71 -15.98 11.18
N ILE A 21 -50.73 -15.87 12.51
CA ILE A 21 -50.21 -14.71 13.21
C ILE A 21 -48.71 -14.66 12.89
N SER A 22 -48.35 -13.97 11.81
CA SER A 22 -46.98 -13.55 11.57
C SER A 22 -46.67 -12.58 12.71
N ALA A 23 -46.16 -13.10 13.82
CA ALA A 23 -45.46 -12.26 14.77
C ALA A 23 -44.37 -11.55 13.98
N PRO A 24 -44.27 -10.22 14.03
CA PRO A 24 -43.09 -9.57 13.49
C PRO A 24 -41.92 -10.19 14.23
N THR A 25 -41.12 -10.97 13.52
CA THR A 25 -39.77 -11.30 13.96
C THR A 25 -39.05 -9.97 14.02
N PHE A 26 -39.05 -9.33 15.19
CA PHE A 26 -38.00 -8.39 15.52
C PHE A 26 -36.72 -9.23 15.44
N GLN A 27 -36.09 -9.27 14.26
CA GLN A 27 -34.67 -9.46 14.20
C GLN A 27 -34.11 -8.27 14.99
N ALA A 28 -33.80 -8.50 16.26
CA ALA A 28 -32.85 -7.67 16.96
C ALA A 28 -31.58 -7.78 16.10
N GLN A 29 -31.39 -6.82 15.18
CA GLN A 29 -30.07 -6.52 14.71
C GLN A 29 -29.31 -6.30 16.01
N ALA A 30 -28.41 -7.22 16.34
CA ALA A 30 -27.39 -6.98 17.34
C ALA A 30 -26.74 -5.67 16.89
N GLN A 31 -27.11 -4.55 17.54
CA GLN A 31 -26.43 -3.28 17.35
C GLN A 31 -25.01 -3.57 17.76
N GLY A 32 -24.12 -3.74 16.76
CA GLY A 32 -22.71 -3.88 17.01
C GLY A 32 -22.31 -2.73 17.91
N ILE A 33 -21.59 -3.02 18.99
CA ILE A 33 -21.12 -1.98 19.91
C ILE A 33 -20.31 -1.01 19.06
N ASP A 34 -20.58 0.30 19.19
CA ASP A 34 -19.86 1.35 18.46
C ASP A 34 -18.33 1.20 18.64
N PRO A 35 -17.53 1.10 17.57
CA PRO A 35 -16.07 0.96 17.66
C PRO A 35 -15.42 2.06 18.50
N GLY A 36 -15.94 3.30 18.45
CA GLY A 36 -15.44 4.41 19.26
C GLY A 36 -15.69 4.20 20.75
N ALA A 37 -16.88 3.69 21.12
CA ALA A 37 -17.20 3.38 22.52
C ALA A 37 -16.34 2.21 23.04
N GLN A 38 -16.08 1.17 22.23
CA GLN A 38 -15.17 0.07 22.58
C GLN A 38 -13.74 0.59 22.78
N ALA A 39 -13.25 1.42 21.87
CA ALA A 39 -11.93 2.02 21.94
C ALA A 39 -11.77 2.88 23.20
N GLN A 40 -12.77 3.67 23.58
CA GLN A 40 -12.73 4.50 24.77
C GLN A 40 -12.71 3.66 26.05
N GLN A 41 -13.48 2.57 26.11
CA GLN A 41 -13.46 1.64 27.24
C GLN A 41 -12.11 0.93 27.39
N LEU A 42 -11.50 0.56 26.25
CA LEU A 42 -10.18 -0.07 26.24
C LEU A 42 -9.11 0.93 26.68
N LEU A 43 -9.08 2.13 26.08
CA LEU A 43 -8.12 3.20 26.42
C LEU A 43 -8.09 3.49 27.91
N ALA A 44 -9.26 3.53 28.57
CA ALA A 44 -9.34 3.80 30.01
C ALA A 44 -8.61 2.77 30.90
N ARG A 45 -8.32 1.59 30.36
CA ARG A 45 -7.64 0.48 31.08
C ARG A 45 -6.14 0.38 30.76
N LEU A 46 -5.69 1.00 29.66
CA LEU A 46 -4.31 0.92 29.21
C LEU A 46 -3.36 1.72 30.12
N THR A 47 -2.22 1.13 30.41
CA THR A 47 -1.09 1.79 31.06
C THR A 47 -0.45 2.85 30.14
N PRO A 48 0.31 3.82 30.67
CA PRO A 48 1.07 4.77 29.85
C PRO A 48 1.96 4.10 28.80
N LYS A 49 2.59 2.97 29.15
CA LYS A 49 3.47 2.23 28.25
C LYS A 49 2.71 1.57 27.09
N GLU A 50 1.57 0.94 27.39
CA GLU A 50 0.69 0.38 26.36
C GLU A 50 0.15 1.48 25.42
N ARG A 51 -0.26 2.63 25.96
CA ARG A 51 -0.73 3.75 25.12
C ARG A 51 0.37 4.26 24.20
N VAL A 52 1.56 4.50 24.73
CA VAL A 52 2.71 4.98 23.94
C VAL A 52 3.09 3.97 22.85
N GLY A 53 3.16 2.68 23.18
CA GLY A 53 3.49 1.64 22.21
C GLY A 53 2.57 1.63 20.98
N GLN A 54 1.26 1.87 21.19
CA GLN A 54 0.28 1.88 20.11
C GLN A 54 0.54 2.97 19.04
N LEU A 55 1.33 4.00 19.33
CA LEU A 55 1.67 5.05 18.35
C LEU A 55 2.70 4.60 17.31
N PHE A 56 3.38 3.47 17.50
CA PHE A 56 4.54 3.09 16.70
C PHE A 56 4.26 1.93 15.75
N LEU A 57 4.60 2.16 14.48
CA LEU A 57 4.77 1.14 13.45
C LEU A 57 6.26 0.89 13.28
N VAL A 58 6.74 -0.28 13.70
CA VAL A 58 8.16 -0.61 13.69
C VAL A 58 8.52 -1.54 12.52
N THR A 59 9.81 -1.61 12.20
CA THR A 59 10.38 -2.60 11.28
C THR A 59 11.40 -3.45 12.00
N PHE A 60 11.72 -4.60 11.44
CA PHE A 60 12.78 -5.47 11.94
C PHE A 60 13.42 -6.25 10.82
N GLN A 61 14.64 -6.74 11.04
CA GLN A 61 15.42 -7.50 10.06
C GLN A 61 15.14 -9.01 10.17
N GLY A 62 14.92 -9.66 9.04
CA GLY A 62 14.74 -11.12 8.95
C GLY A 62 13.34 -11.58 9.36
N VAL A 63 13.26 -12.85 9.77
CA VAL A 63 11.99 -13.54 10.09
C VAL A 63 11.97 -14.16 11.51
N ASP A 64 13.00 -13.91 12.32
CA ASP A 64 13.07 -14.43 13.68
C ASP A 64 12.08 -13.70 14.59
N THR A 65 11.14 -14.45 15.15
CA THR A 65 10.12 -14.00 16.11
C THR A 65 10.22 -14.74 17.45
N SER A 66 11.34 -15.43 17.71
CA SER A 66 11.58 -16.14 18.97
C SER A 66 11.60 -15.21 20.18
N ALA A 67 11.46 -15.74 21.38
CA ALA A 67 11.44 -14.96 22.61
C ALA A 67 12.72 -14.14 22.86
N THR A 68 13.80 -14.41 22.13
CA THR A 68 15.07 -13.67 22.19
C THR A 68 15.21 -12.63 21.08
N ALA A 69 14.28 -12.61 20.12
CA ALA A 69 14.29 -11.66 19.01
C ALA A 69 13.87 -10.25 19.47
N SER A 70 14.52 -9.22 18.92
CA SER A 70 14.21 -7.81 19.23
C SER A 70 12.75 -7.45 18.93
N ILE A 71 12.17 -8.01 17.86
CA ILE A 71 10.76 -7.74 17.53
C ILE A 71 9.82 -8.34 18.56
N TYR A 72 10.13 -9.51 19.12
CA TYR A 72 9.35 -10.11 20.20
C TYR A 72 9.31 -9.19 21.43
N ASP A 73 10.44 -8.63 21.83
CA ASP A 73 10.53 -7.69 22.95
C ASP A 73 9.72 -6.40 22.68
N LEU A 74 9.82 -5.83 21.48
CA LEU A 74 9.04 -4.65 21.10
C LEU A 74 7.52 -4.90 21.15
N ILE A 75 7.07 -6.08 20.77
CA ILE A 75 5.66 -6.48 20.84
C ILE A 75 5.24 -6.70 22.29
N VAL A 76 5.91 -7.61 22.98
CA VAL A 76 5.47 -8.15 24.27
C VAL A 76 5.72 -7.17 25.41
N ASN A 77 6.90 -6.53 25.44
CA ASN A 77 7.29 -5.66 26.54
C ASN A 77 7.07 -4.17 26.27
N HIS A 78 6.96 -3.76 24.99
CA HIS A 78 6.81 -2.35 24.62
C HIS A 78 5.50 -2.05 23.88
N HIS A 79 4.65 -3.06 23.64
CA HIS A 79 3.27 -2.95 23.17
C HIS A 79 3.11 -2.14 21.87
N VAL A 80 4.06 -2.28 20.93
CA VAL A 80 4.03 -1.53 19.66
C VAL A 80 2.73 -1.75 18.90
N GLY A 81 2.22 -0.68 18.27
CA GLY A 81 0.92 -0.68 17.62
C GLY A 81 0.85 -1.55 16.36
N GLY A 82 2.00 -1.78 15.72
CA GLY A 82 2.09 -2.62 14.55
C GLY A 82 3.50 -2.78 14.00
N VAL A 83 3.61 -3.62 12.98
CA VAL A 83 4.86 -3.97 12.30
C VAL A 83 4.67 -3.75 10.81
N VAL A 84 5.62 -3.08 10.16
CA VAL A 84 5.67 -2.95 8.70
C VAL A 84 6.69 -3.95 8.17
N LEU A 85 6.23 -4.82 7.26
CA LEU A 85 7.05 -5.85 6.64
C LEU A 85 7.55 -5.36 5.28
N THR A 86 8.85 -5.54 5.03
CA THR A 86 9.48 -5.15 3.76
C THR A 86 10.46 -6.20 3.28
N ALA A 87 10.56 -6.35 1.97
CA ALA A 87 11.57 -7.22 1.37
C ALA A 87 13.00 -6.72 1.66
N ALA A 88 13.21 -5.39 1.70
CA ALA A 88 14.50 -4.80 2.04
C ALA A 88 15.02 -5.18 3.43
N ASN A 89 14.12 -5.56 4.34
CA ASN A 89 14.46 -6.07 5.67
C ASN A 89 14.49 -7.61 5.73
N ASP A 90 14.58 -8.30 4.60
CA ASP A 90 14.56 -9.76 4.50
C ASP A 90 13.35 -10.43 5.17
N ASN A 91 12.20 -9.73 5.25
CA ASN A 91 10.95 -10.31 5.75
C ASN A 91 10.27 -11.22 4.71
N PHE A 92 10.60 -11.05 3.43
CA PHE A 92 10.12 -11.86 2.31
C PHE A 92 11.29 -12.34 1.49
N HIS A 93 11.29 -13.64 1.16
CA HIS A 93 12.28 -14.24 0.28
C HIS A 93 11.66 -14.54 -1.09
N THR A 94 12.49 -14.63 -2.11
CA THR A 94 12.08 -14.97 -3.48
C THR A 94 11.82 -16.48 -3.69
N ASP A 95 11.45 -17.17 -2.63
CA ASP A 95 11.12 -18.61 -2.64
C ASP A 95 9.74 -18.82 -3.29
N PRO A 96 9.50 -19.92 -4.02
CA PRO A 96 8.16 -20.33 -4.45
C PRO A 96 7.14 -20.45 -3.30
N ASN A 97 7.61 -20.60 -2.06
CA ASN A 97 6.77 -20.69 -0.85
C ASN A 97 6.64 -19.33 -0.10
N VAL A 98 6.89 -18.18 -0.74
CA VAL A 98 6.85 -16.86 -0.08
C VAL A 98 5.53 -16.59 0.64
N VAL A 99 4.40 -17.02 0.10
CA VAL A 99 3.06 -16.85 0.70
C VAL A 99 2.95 -17.65 2.01
N GLU A 100 3.43 -18.89 2.04
CA GLU A 100 3.43 -19.71 3.25
C GLU A 100 4.36 -19.12 4.32
N ALA A 101 5.57 -18.71 3.94
CA ALA A 101 6.53 -18.08 4.84
C ALA A 101 5.98 -16.76 5.42
N ALA A 102 5.37 -15.90 4.59
CA ALA A 102 4.72 -14.67 5.03
C ALA A 102 3.58 -14.95 6.02
N THR A 103 2.74 -15.95 5.71
CA THR A 103 1.63 -16.39 6.57
C THR A 103 2.14 -16.86 7.94
N GLN A 104 3.22 -17.65 7.96
CA GLN A 104 3.85 -18.13 9.20
C GLN A 104 4.43 -16.97 10.00
N LEU A 105 5.13 -16.05 9.37
CA LEU A 105 5.70 -14.86 10.01
C LEU A 105 4.60 -14.02 10.67
N ILE A 106 3.55 -13.67 9.92
CA ILE A 106 2.43 -12.85 10.42
C ILE A 106 1.70 -13.57 11.57
N THR A 107 1.47 -14.86 11.43
CA THR A 107 0.88 -15.67 12.51
C THR A 107 1.73 -15.60 13.77
N SER A 108 3.06 -15.77 13.65
CA SER A 108 3.97 -15.76 14.79
C SER A 108 4.00 -14.40 15.50
N LEU A 109 3.96 -13.28 14.76
CA LEU A 109 3.88 -11.94 15.33
C LEU A 109 2.58 -11.73 16.12
N GLN A 110 1.41 -12.08 15.54
CA GLN A 110 0.12 -11.97 16.22
C GLN A 110 0.02 -12.91 17.44
N GLN A 111 0.63 -14.09 17.33
CA GLN A 111 0.67 -15.08 18.41
C GLN A 111 1.54 -14.61 19.59
N ALA A 112 2.64 -13.87 19.33
CA ALA A 112 3.48 -13.31 20.39
C ALA A 112 2.68 -12.35 21.27
N GLU A 113 1.93 -11.42 20.66
CA GLU A 113 1.05 -10.48 21.36
C GLU A 113 -0.08 -11.22 22.14
N TRP A 114 -0.73 -12.19 21.47
CA TRP A 114 -1.78 -13.00 22.10
C TRP A 114 -1.26 -13.76 23.32
N ASN A 115 -0.16 -14.49 23.17
CA ASN A 115 0.40 -15.30 24.24
C ASN A 115 0.83 -14.45 25.43
N ALA A 116 1.39 -13.26 25.19
CA ALA A 116 1.78 -12.34 26.26
C ALA A 116 0.56 -11.86 27.08
N ALA A 117 -0.53 -11.53 26.40
CA ALA A 117 -1.75 -11.04 27.05
C ALA A 117 -2.49 -12.12 27.84
N PHE A 118 -2.36 -13.40 27.47
CA PHE A 118 -3.01 -14.53 28.14
C PHE A 118 -2.04 -15.43 28.92
N ALA A 119 -0.76 -15.03 29.04
CA ALA A 119 0.18 -15.69 29.95
C ALA A 119 -0.32 -15.56 31.41
N PRO A 120 0.06 -16.52 32.31
CA PRO A 120 -0.25 -16.39 33.73
C PRO A 120 0.24 -15.03 34.24
N ALA A 121 -0.72 -14.17 34.62
CA ALA A 121 -0.46 -12.79 34.94
C ALA A 121 0.56 -12.65 36.06
N SER A 122 1.66 -11.93 35.79
CA SER A 122 2.38 -11.25 36.85
C SER A 122 1.53 -10.03 37.29
N PRO A 123 1.16 -9.88 38.55
CA PRO A 123 0.41 -8.71 39.03
C PRO A 123 1.11 -7.38 38.71
N GLU A 124 2.41 -7.44 38.43
CA GLU A 124 3.29 -6.29 38.21
C GLU A 124 3.32 -5.80 36.77
N THR A 125 2.86 -6.62 35.81
CA THR A 125 2.86 -6.28 34.37
C THR A 125 1.54 -6.71 33.71
N PRO A 126 0.45 -5.94 33.90
CA PRO A 126 -0.78 -6.21 33.16
C PRO A 126 -0.52 -6.03 31.66
N HIS A 127 -0.95 -6.99 30.84
CA HIS A 127 -0.87 -6.92 29.38
C HIS A 127 -2.27 -7.06 28.81
N THR A 128 -2.69 -6.06 28.05
CA THR A 128 -3.99 -6.07 27.38
C THR A 128 -3.83 -6.47 25.93
N TYR A 129 -4.54 -7.51 25.49
CA TYR A 129 -4.47 -7.94 24.10
C TYR A 129 -5.01 -6.87 23.15
N ILE A 130 -4.17 -6.41 22.25
CA ILE A 130 -4.50 -5.48 21.17
C ILE A 130 -3.87 -5.99 19.87
N PRO A 131 -4.67 -6.44 18.87
CA PRO A 131 -4.12 -6.96 17.61
C PRO A 131 -3.11 -6.02 16.99
N LEU A 132 -2.02 -6.56 16.45
CA LEU A 132 -1.03 -5.78 15.71
C LEU A 132 -1.60 -5.30 14.37
N LEU A 133 -1.26 -4.08 14.00
CA LEU A 133 -1.34 -3.66 12.60
C LEU A 133 -0.15 -4.29 11.85
N ILE A 134 -0.43 -5.07 10.82
CA ILE A 134 0.58 -5.65 9.93
C ILE A 134 0.55 -4.88 8.63
N GLY A 135 1.57 -4.03 8.47
CA GLY A 135 1.69 -3.09 7.36
C GLY A 135 2.48 -3.65 6.19
N LEU A 136 2.03 -3.33 4.97
CA LEU A 136 2.71 -3.66 3.73
C LEU A 136 2.45 -2.59 2.68
N SER A 137 3.43 -2.36 1.78
CA SER A 137 3.25 -1.61 0.53
C SER A 137 3.34 -2.59 -0.64
N GLN A 138 2.27 -2.68 -1.45
CA GLN A 138 2.18 -3.57 -2.63
C GLN A 138 1.43 -2.80 -3.71
N GLU A 139 2.16 -2.06 -4.57
CA GLU A 139 1.57 -1.05 -5.46
C GLU A 139 1.32 -1.55 -6.88
N GLY A 140 1.69 -2.79 -7.15
CA GLY A 140 1.61 -3.41 -8.47
C GLY A 140 2.79 -3.06 -9.38
N GLY A 141 2.94 -3.83 -10.45
CA GLY A 141 4.01 -3.66 -11.44
C GLY A 141 5.32 -4.36 -11.11
N GLY A 142 5.38 -5.12 -10.03
CA GLY A 142 6.58 -5.87 -9.63
C GLY A 142 7.61 -5.01 -8.89
N PHE A 143 8.87 -5.46 -8.92
CA PHE A 143 9.97 -4.75 -8.26
C PHE A 143 10.20 -3.36 -8.88
N PRO A 144 10.47 -2.29 -8.11
CA PRO A 144 10.64 -2.26 -6.64
C PRO A 144 9.34 -1.99 -5.87
N ASN A 145 8.20 -1.87 -6.54
CA ASN A 145 6.95 -1.37 -5.97
C ASN A 145 6.21 -2.44 -5.15
N ASP A 146 6.51 -3.71 -5.40
CA ASP A 146 5.92 -4.85 -4.72
C ASP A 146 6.90 -5.52 -3.75
N GLN A 147 6.42 -5.86 -2.56
CA GLN A 147 7.20 -6.57 -1.55
C GLN A 147 7.14 -8.10 -1.76
N ILE A 148 6.03 -8.60 -2.27
CA ILE A 148 5.81 -10.02 -2.59
C ILE A 148 5.71 -10.12 -4.11
N LEU A 149 6.72 -10.71 -4.75
CA LEU A 149 6.85 -10.76 -6.21
C LEU A 149 6.27 -12.01 -6.85
N SER A 150 6.02 -13.07 -6.09
CA SER A 150 5.54 -14.35 -6.61
C SER A 150 4.35 -14.87 -5.81
N SER A 151 3.61 -15.79 -6.41
CA SER A 151 2.47 -16.49 -5.78
C SER A 151 1.25 -15.61 -5.44
N LEU A 152 1.29 -14.31 -5.73
CA LEU A 152 0.14 -13.42 -5.78
C LEU A 152 -0.18 -13.05 -7.22
N THR A 153 -1.39 -12.56 -7.46
CA THR A 153 -1.76 -12.03 -8.78
C THR A 153 -0.87 -10.84 -9.13
N PRO A 154 -0.14 -10.86 -10.26
CA PRO A 154 0.75 -9.77 -10.65
C PRO A 154 -0.05 -8.59 -11.20
N ILE A 155 -0.66 -7.83 -10.30
CA ILE A 155 -1.44 -6.64 -10.67
C ILE A 155 -0.52 -5.61 -11.32
N PRO A 156 -0.87 -5.06 -12.49
CA PRO A 156 -0.10 -4.00 -13.13
C PRO A 156 -0.02 -2.74 -12.27
N GLY A 157 1.07 -1.96 -12.46
CA GLY A 157 1.29 -0.72 -11.71
C GLY A 157 0.18 0.32 -11.92
N GLN A 158 0.09 1.28 -11.01
CA GLN A 158 -0.97 2.28 -10.99
C GLN A 158 -1.09 3.08 -12.29
N MET A 159 0.03 3.38 -12.98
CA MET A 159 0.01 4.09 -14.26
C MET A 159 -0.66 3.24 -15.35
N ALA A 160 -0.44 1.93 -15.38
CA ALA A 160 -1.12 1.05 -16.32
C ALA A 160 -2.63 1.00 -16.03
N ILE A 161 -3.01 0.91 -14.75
CA ILE A 161 -4.42 0.97 -14.34
C ILE A 161 -5.03 2.32 -14.76
N GLY A 162 -4.34 3.44 -14.51
CA GLY A 162 -4.75 4.78 -14.93
C GLY A 162 -4.94 4.93 -16.43
N ALA A 163 -4.02 4.37 -17.22
CA ALA A 163 -4.06 4.41 -18.69
C ALA A 163 -5.26 3.64 -19.29
N THR A 164 -5.94 2.80 -18.51
CA THR A 164 -7.19 2.17 -18.97
C THR A 164 -8.37 3.15 -19.05
N TRP A 165 -8.33 4.28 -18.33
CA TRP A 165 -9.44 5.23 -18.16
C TRP A 165 -10.73 4.56 -17.68
N ASN A 166 -10.62 3.43 -16.99
CA ASN A 166 -11.72 2.55 -16.60
C ASN A 166 -11.74 2.29 -15.08
N PRO A 167 -12.54 3.08 -14.30
CA PRO A 167 -12.62 2.90 -12.86
C PRO A 167 -13.11 1.49 -12.43
N ALA A 168 -13.87 0.78 -13.28
CA ALA A 168 -14.31 -0.57 -12.94
C ALA A 168 -13.14 -1.57 -12.93
N LEU A 169 -12.14 -1.41 -13.80
CA LEU A 169 -10.91 -2.21 -13.76
C LEU A 169 -10.04 -1.85 -12.56
N ALA A 170 -9.97 -0.56 -12.19
CA ALA A 170 -9.29 -0.12 -10.98
C ALA A 170 -9.90 -0.74 -9.72
N GLU A 171 -11.24 -0.81 -9.65
CA GLU A 171 -11.97 -1.47 -8.55
C GLU A 171 -11.69 -2.98 -8.52
N GLN A 172 -11.72 -3.66 -9.66
CA GLN A 172 -11.39 -5.09 -9.75
C GLN A 172 -9.95 -5.38 -9.33
N ALA A 173 -8.98 -4.56 -9.74
CA ALA A 173 -7.59 -4.67 -9.30
C ALA A 173 -7.49 -4.53 -7.78
N GLY A 174 -8.11 -3.50 -7.21
CA GLY A 174 -8.18 -3.30 -5.75
C GLY A 174 -8.83 -4.48 -5.04
N GLN A 175 -9.91 -5.06 -5.60
CA GLN A 175 -10.59 -6.22 -5.02
C GLN A 175 -9.71 -7.46 -4.96
N VAL A 176 -8.94 -7.72 -6.02
CA VAL A 176 -7.97 -8.82 -6.04
C VAL A 176 -6.89 -8.60 -4.97
N MET A 177 -6.27 -7.41 -4.96
CA MET A 177 -5.23 -7.06 -3.97
C MET A 177 -5.76 -7.14 -2.54
N GLY A 178 -6.93 -6.56 -2.27
CA GLY A 178 -7.57 -6.57 -0.95
C GLY A 178 -7.81 -7.98 -0.44
N ARG A 179 -8.32 -8.86 -1.29
CA ARG A 179 -8.58 -10.27 -0.95
C ARG A 179 -7.30 -11.05 -0.69
N GLU A 180 -6.31 -10.94 -1.55
CA GLU A 180 -5.07 -11.70 -1.43
C GLU A 180 -4.23 -11.24 -0.24
N LEU A 181 -4.05 -9.93 -0.06
CA LEU A 181 -3.27 -9.39 1.05
C LEU A 181 -3.94 -9.65 2.42
N SER A 182 -5.27 -9.45 2.52
CA SER A 182 -5.97 -9.73 3.77
C SER A 182 -5.98 -11.22 4.14
N ALA A 183 -5.97 -12.12 3.15
CA ALA A 183 -5.84 -13.56 3.37
C ALA A 183 -4.46 -13.93 3.96
N LEU A 184 -3.40 -13.18 3.65
CA LEU A 184 -2.09 -13.29 4.30
C LEU A 184 -2.08 -12.78 5.75
N GLY A 185 -3.10 -12.03 6.17
CA GLY A 185 -3.15 -11.36 7.47
C GLY A 185 -2.62 -9.93 7.44
N ILE A 186 -2.36 -9.36 6.27
CA ILE A 186 -2.07 -7.93 6.11
C ILE A 186 -3.36 -7.16 6.39
N ASN A 187 -3.32 -6.24 7.35
CA ASN A 187 -4.46 -5.44 7.77
C ASN A 187 -4.22 -3.92 7.73
N LEU A 188 -3.05 -3.51 7.23
CA LEU A 188 -2.68 -2.13 6.99
C LEU A 188 -1.98 -2.02 5.64
N TYR A 189 -2.66 -1.46 4.64
CA TYR A 189 -2.08 -1.23 3.32
C TYR A 189 -1.50 0.18 3.27
N LEU A 190 -0.15 0.28 3.20
CA LEU A 190 0.59 1.53 3.07
C LEU A 190 0.73 1.89 1.60
N GLY A 191 -0.32 2.31 1.02
CA GLY A 191 -0.39 2.53 -0.41
C GLY A 191 -1.70 3.11 -0.82
N LEU A 192 -1.79 3.20 -2.02
CA LEU A 192 -2.44 3.93 -3.05
C LEU A 192 -1.81 5.32 -3.14
N SER A 193 -0.93 5.53 -4.12
CA SER A 193 -0.42 6.86 -4.43
C SER A 193 -1.54 7.69 -5.06
N LEU A 194 -1.78 8.86 -4.48
CA LEU A 194 -2.71 9.86 -4.99
C LEU A 194 -2.00 11.05 -5.65
N ASP A 195 -0.70 10.89 -5.86
CA ASP A 195 0.11 11.94 -6.47
C ASP A 195 -0.31 12.20 -7.90
N VAL A 196 -0.30 13.48 -8.29
CA VAL A 196 -0.69 13.94 -9.62
C VAL A 196 0.54 14.37 -10.39
N LEU A 197 0.94 13.61 -11.39
CA LEU A 197 2.10 13.92 -12.24
C LEU A 197 1.69 14.85 -13.39
N ALA A 198 1.21 16.05 -13.07
CA ALA A 198 0.70 17.00 -14.05
C ALA A 198 1.77 17.49 -15.05
N ASN A 199 3.03 17.55 -14.63
CA ASN A 199 4.16 17.94 -15.45
C ASN A 199 5.28 16.91 -15.27
N PRO A 200 5.24 15.78 -15.98
CA PRO A 200 6.25 14.75 -15.87
C PRO A 200 7.62 15.30 -16.26
N ASN A 201 8.56 15.20 -15.37
CA ASN A 201 9.96 15.52 -15.61
C ASN A 201 10.81 14.41 -14.97
N PRO A 202 11.32 13.46 -15.77
CA PRO A 202 12.07 12.33 -15.26
C PRO A 202 13.25 12.70 -14.37
N ALA A 203 13.87 13.88 -14.60
CA ALA A 203 14.98 14.37 -13.79
C ALA A 203 14.55 14.87 -12.40
N LEU A 204 13.27 15.24 -12.22
CA LEU A 204 12.75 15.79 -10.96
C LEU A 204 11.79 14.85 -10.22
N SER A 205 11.13 13.96 -10.95
CA SER A 205 10.11 13.04 -10.42
C SER A 205 10.48 11.57 -10.59
N ALA A 206 11.77 11.27 -10.69
CA ALA A 206 12.27 9.92 -10.96
C ALA A 206 11.81 8.86 -9.94
N ASP A 207 11.53 9.27 -8.71
CA ASP A 207 11.06 8.39 -7.64
C ASP A 207 9.55 8.06 -7.68
N LEU A 208 8.74 8.81 -8.42
CA LEU A 208 7.31 8.46 -8.61
C LEU A 208 7.12 7.38 -9.67
N GLY A 209 7.88 7.43 -10.77
CA GLY A 209 7.84 6.44 -11.83
C GLY A 209 6.43 6.07 -12.25
N THR A 210 6.14 4.78 -12.30
CA THR A 210 4.83 4.21 -12.65
C THR A 210 3.86 4.09 -11.46
N ARG A 211 4.22 4.61 -10.29
CA ARG A 211 3.41 4.54 -9.05
C ARG A 211 2.27 5.56 -8.97
N VAL A 212 1.94 6.24 -10.05
CA VAL A 212 0.85 7.24 -10.13
C VAL A 212 -0.19 6.81 -11.15
N PHE A 213 -1.46 7.15 -10.94
CA PHE A 213 -2.51 6.88 -11.92
C PHE A 213 -2.42 7.78 -13.15
N GLY A 214 -1.74 8.93 -13.06
CA GLY A 214 -1.56 9.87 -14.17
C GLY A 214 -1.37 11.30 -13.74
N GLY A 215 -1.56 12.23 -14.69
CA GLY A 215 -1.31 13.67 -14.52
C GLY A 215 -2.57 14.54 -14.43
N ASP A 216 -3.76 13.97 -14.49
CA ASP A 216 -5.02 14.69 -14.36
C ASP A 216 -5.67 14.41 -13.01
N PRO A 217 -5.85 15.44 -12.13
CA PRO A 217 -6.36 15.23 -10.77
C PRO A 217 -7.76 14.64 -10.72
N TYR A 218 -8.62 14.90 -11.72
CA TYR A 218 -9.95 14.28 -11.79
C TYR A 218 -9.84 12.77 -12.00
N TRP A 219 -9.04 12.35 -12.98
CA TRP A 219 -8.87 10.93 -13.27
C TRP A 219 -8.13 10.19 -12.17
N VAL A 220 -7.11 10.79 -11.57
CA VAL A 220 -6.45 10.23 -10.37
C VAL A 220 -7.50 10.01 -9.28
N SER A 221 -8.39 10.97 -9.03
CA SER A 221 -9.47 10.86 -8.05
C SER A 221 -10.45 9.73 -8.35
N GLN A 222 -10.85 9.55 -9.62
CA GLN A 222 -11.79 8.48 -10.02
C GLN A 222 -11.16 7.09 -9.85
N MET A 223 -9.91 6.92 -10.33
CA MET A 223 -9.19 5.65 -10.22
C MET A 223 -8.89 5.30 -8.77
N ALA A 224 -8.44 6.27 -7.98
CA ALA A 224 -8.16 6.10 -6.56
C ALA A 224 -9.41 5.68 -5.77
N SER A 225 -10.53 6.39 -5.94
CA SER A 225 -11.78 6.05 -5.25
C SER A 225 -12.28 4.65 -5.63
N ALA A 226 -12.11 4.24 -6.88
CA ALA A 226 -12.49 2.91 -7.35
C ALA A 226 -11.57 1.82 -6.76
N THR A 227 -10.25 2.03 -6.79
CA THR A 227 -9.29 1.08 -6.20
C THR A 227 -9.51 0.93 -4.69
N LEU A 228 -9.82 2.03 -3.98
CA LEU A 228 -10.15 2.02 -2.56
C LEU A 228 -11.37 1.13 -2.27
N ARG A 229 -12.47 1.31 -3.02
CA ARG A 229 -13.65 0.44 -2.89
C ARG A 229 -13.28 -1.02 -3.11
N GLY A 230 -12.45 -1.28 -4.13
CA GLY A 230 -11.95 -2.62 -4.41
C GLY A 230 -11.17 -3.21 -3.23
N LEU A 231 -10.20 -2.46 -2.67
CA LEU A 231 -9.40 -2.89 -1.52
C LEU A 231 -10.28 -3.22 -0.30
N HIS A 232 -11.23 -2.34 0.03
CA HIS A 232 -12.13 -2.57 1.16
C HIS A 232 -13.07 -3.76 0.91
N SER A 233 -13.71 -3.85 -0.26
CA SER A 233 -14.60 -4.97 -0.57
C SER A 233 -13.85 -6.30 -0.67
N GLY A 234 -12.67 -6.31 -1.28
CA GLY A 234 -11.84 -7.51 -1.42
C GLY A 234 -11.34 -8.03 -0.08
N SER A 235 -10.98 -7.14 0.84
CA SER A 235 -10.56 -7.49 2.21
C SER A 235 -11.73 -7.73 3.17
N GLU A 236 -12.98 -7.58 2.73
CA GLU A 236 -14.17 -7.61 3.59
C GLU A 236 -14.08 -6.57 4.74
N ASN A 237 -13.52 -5.40 4.45
CA ASN A 237 -13.21 -4.32 5.39
C ASN A 237 -12.28 -4.72 6.56
N ARG A 238 -11.43 -5.75 6.37
CA ARG A 238 -10.44 -6.19 7.36
C ARG A 238 -9.05 -5.60 7.13
N MET A 239 -8.89 -4.69 6.18
CA MET A 239 -7.63 -4.01 5.87
C MET A 239 -7.87 -2.51 5.78
N ALA A 240 -7.14 -1.75 6.60
CA ALA A 240 -7.11 -0.29 6.52
C ALA A 240 -6.23 0.17 5.35
N VAL A 241 -6.68 1.21 4.64
CA VAL A 241 -5.95 1.78 3.50
C VAL A 241 -5.43 3.18 3.85
N ILE A 242 -4.13 3.34 3.78
CA ILE A 242 -3.41 4.58 4.06
C ILE A 242 -2.93 5.20 2.75
N ALA A 243 -3.69 6.18 2.26
CA ALA A 243 -3.38 6.84 0.98
C ALA A 243 -2.16 7.77 1.11
N LYS A 244 -1.33 7.82 0.06
CA LYS A 244 -0.05 8.54 0.05
C LYS A 244 0.15 9.30 -1.26
N HIS A 245 1.06 10.23 -1.35
CA HIS A 245 1.95 10.84 -0.32
C HIS A 245 1.38 12.20 0.07
N PHE A 246 0.57 12.24 1.11
CA PHE A 246 -0.16 13.45 1.52
C PHE A 246 0.81 14.60 1.92
N PRO A 247 0.52 15.85 1.50
CA PRO A 247 -0.61 16.37 0.73
C PRO A 247 -0.43 16.35 -0.81
N GLY A 248 0.46 15.53 -1.36
CA GLY A 248 0.72 15.30 -2.77
C GLY A 248 2.15 15.65 -3.17
N SER A 249 2.89 14.72 -3.77
CA SER A 249 4.31 14.87 -4.12
C SER A 249 4.55 15.02 -5.62
N GLY A 250 3.49 14.97 -6.46
CA GLY A 250 3.65 14.97 -7.92
C GLY A 250 4.31 16.23 -8.51
N GLY A 251 4.23 17.37 -7.80
CA GLY A 251 4.90 18.62 -8.16
C GLY A 251 6.23 18.86 -7.42
N ALA A 252 6.84 17.85 -6.80
CA ALA A 252 8.09 17.95 -6.06
C ALA A 252 9.28 18.34 -6.97
N ASP A 253 10.18 19.17 -6.45
CA ASP A 253 11.34 19.69 -7.19
C ASP A 253 12.53 18.72 -7.21
N ARG A 254 12.46 17.60 -6.45
CA ARG A 254 13.51 16.56 -6.34
C ARG A 254 12.97 15.30 -5.70
N PRO A 255 13.68 14.15 -5.79
CA PRO A 255 13.33 12.91 -5.11
C PRO A 255 13.24 13.11 -3.59
N SER A 256 12.11 12.74 -2.99
CA SER A 256 11.79 13.02 -1.59
C SER A 256 12.49 12.09 -0.60
N GLU A 257 12.99 10.94 -1.04
CA GLU A 257 13.67 9.95 -0.17
C GLU A 257 15.10 10.36 0.18
N GLN A 258 15.77 11.09 -0.72
CA GLN A 258 17.17 11.49 -0.54
C GLN A 258 17.33 12.88 0.06
N GLU A 259 16.44 13.81 -0.30
CA GLU A 259 16.42 15.19 0.18
C GLU A 259 15.00 15.69 0.38
N ILE A 260 14.80 16.59 1.36
CA ILE A 260 13.51 17.24 1.55
C ILE A 260 13.17 18.06 0.31
N SER A 261 12.15 17.61 -0.41
CA SER A 261 11.66 18.23 -1.62
C SER A 261 10.71 19.41 -1.33
N THR A 262 10.39 20.19 -2.36
CA THR A 262 9.48 21.33 -2.26
C THR A 262 8.50 21.34 -3.43
N VAL A 263 7.21 21.46 -3.12
CA VAL A 263 6.17 21.75 -4.10
C VAL A 263 5.96 23.26 -4.15
N ARG A 264 6.29 23.88 -5.31
CA ARG A 264 6.25 25.32 -5.52
C ARG A 264 4.98 25.73 -6.25
N ARG A 265 3.85 25.64 -5.56
CA ARG A 265 2.54 26.03 -6.06
C ARG A 265 1.85 26.97 -5.08
N SER A 266 0.97 27.82 -5.59
CA SER A 266 0.06 28.61 -4.77
C SER A 266 -0.93 27.70 -4.01
N LEU A 267 -1.58 28.20 -2.98
CA LEU A 267 -2.59 27.46 -2.24
C LEU A 267 -3.75 27.00 -3.13
N GLU A 268 -4.18 27.83 -4.07
CA GLU A 268 -5.25 27.48 -5.00
C GLU A 268 -4.84 26.35 -5.95
N GLU A 269 -3.64 26.40 -6.50
CA GLU A 269 -3.11 25.31 -7.35
C GLU A 269 -2.95 24.01 -6.57
N LEU A 270 -2.48 24.07 -5.30
CA LEU A 270 -2.38 22.89 -4.44
C LEU A 270 -3.76 22.24 -4.21
N LYS A 271 -4.80 23.05 -3.98
CA LYS A 271 -6.17 22.54 -3.82
C LYS A 271 -6.73 21.89 -5.09
N GLN A 272 -6.39 22.46 -6.24
CA GLN A 272 -6.90 22.00 -7.53
C GLN A 272 -6.15 20.78 -8.08
N VAL A 273 -4.89 20.60 -7.74
CA VAL A 273 -4.03 19.56 -8.29
C VAL A 273 -3.64 18.54 -7.22
N GLU A 274 -2.74 18.89 -6.31
CA GLU A 274 -2.17 17.92 -5.37
C GLU A 274 -3.20 17.41 -4.36
N LEU A 275 -4.01 18.28 -3.78
CA LEU A 275 -4.99 17.91 -2.75
C LEU A 275 -6.31 17.36 -3.31
N ALA A 276 -6.63 17.61 -4.59
CA ALA A 276 -7.91 17.20 -5.16
C ALA A 276 -8.18 15.69 -5.02
N PRO A 277 -7.24 14.77 -5.32
CA PRO A 277 -7.46 13.34 -5.11
C PRO A 277 -7.62 12.95 -3.63
N PHE A 278 -6.91 13.64 -2.72
CA PHE A 278 -7.07 13.40 -1.29
C PHE A 278 -8.44 13.84 -0.79
N PHE A 279 -8.95 14.97 -1.28
CA PHE A 279 -10.32 15.39 -0.97
C PHE A 279 -11.36 14.37 -1.43
N ALA A 280 -11.14 13.78 -2.62
CA ALA A 280 -12.06 12.79 -3.19
C ALA A 280 -12.15 11.49 -2.38
N VAL A 281 -11.10 11.14 -1.63
CA VAL A 281 -11.05 9.93 -0.78
C VAL A 281 -11.15 10.25 0.71
N THR A 282 -11.53 11.47 1.09
CA THR A 282 -11.75 11.89 2.48
C THR A 282 -13.12 12.56 2.63
N GLY A 283 -13.19 13.85 2.89
CA GLY A 283 -14.46 14.55 3.12
C GLY A 283 -15.42 14.57 1.93
N ASN A 284 -14.90 14.46 0.71
CA ASN A 284 -15.71 14.38 -0.52
C ASN A 284 -15.91 12.93 -1.02
N ALA A 285 -15.56 11.92 -0.23
CA ALA A 285 -15.78 10.53 -0.59
C ALA A 285 -17.29 10.25 -0.79
N LYS A 286 -17.62 9.57 -1.90
CA LYS A 286 -19.03 9.32 -2.28
C LYS A 286 -19.69 8.25 -1.40
N SER A 287 -18.89 7.44 -0.72
CA SER A 287 -19.33 6.36 0.18
C SER A 287 -18.21 6.05 1.18
N THR A 288 -18.53 5.38 2.26
CA THR A 288 -17.56 4.99 3.30
C THR A 288 -16.51 4.03 2.79
N ASP A 289 -16.85 3.14 1.87
CA ASP A 289 -15.94 2.19 1.23
C ASP A 289 -14.98 2.84 0.22
N ALA A 290 -15.29 4.06 -0.25
CA ALA A 290 -14.41 4.88 -1.06
C ALA A 290 -13.57 5.88 -0.22
N SER A 291 -13.68 5.82 1.11
CA SER A 291 -12.94 6.72 2.02
C SER A 291 -11.67 6.05 2.53
N ALA A 292 -10.53 6.76 2.44
CA ALA A 292 -9.28 6.30 3.04
C ALA A 292 -9.39 6.28 4.58
N ASP A 293 -8.82 5.26 5.22
CA ASP A 293 -8.75 5.15 6.67
C ASP A 293 -7.71 6.07 7.29
N GLY A 294 -6.67 6.36 6.51
CA GLY A 294 -5.61 7.28 6.90
C GLY A 294 -4.88 7.89 5.72
N LEU A 295 -4.06 8.88 6.02
CA LEU A 295 -3.18 9.56 5.07
C LEU A 295 -1.73 9.48 5.56
N LEU A 296 -0.81 9.09 4.68
CA LEU A 296 0.62 9.06 4.95
C LEU A 296 1.23 10.41 4.62
N VAL A 297 1.78 11.08 5.64
CA VAL A 297 2.25 12.47 5.57
C VAL A 297 3.71 12.53 5.13
N SER A 298 3.95 12.97 3.92
CA SER A 298 5.28 13.04 3.34
C SER A 298 6.18 14.14 3.91
N HIS A 299 7.48 13.90 3.83
CA HIS A 299 8.52 14.82 4.28
C HIS A 299 8.81 15.90 3.22
N ILE A 300 7.76 16.70 2.87
CA ILE A 300 7.79 17.68 1.78
C ILE A 300 7.41 19.06 2.30
N ARG A 301 7.95 20.12 1.67
CA ARG A 301 7.61 21.52 1.91
C ARG A 301 6.61 22.01 0.87
N TYR A 302 5.66 22.85 1.29
CA TYR A 302 4.63 23.40 0.42
C TYR A 302 4.59 24.91 0.49
N GLN A 303 4.98 25.59 -0.59
CA GLN A 303 5.04 27.04 -0.64
C GLN A 303 3.68 27.69 -0.35
N GLY A 304 2.58 27.13 -0.86
CA GLY A 304 1.23 27.67 -0.65
C GLY A 304 0.74 27.66 0.80
N PHE A 305 1.29 26.78 1.67
CA PHE A 305 0.97 26.74 3.10
C PHE A 305 2.04 27.39 3.98
N GLN A 306 3.32 27.33 3.58
CA GLN A 306 4.45 27.74 4.40
C GLN A 306 5.10 29.06 3.94
N GLY A 307 4.63 29.63 2.82
CA GLY A 307 5.14 30.89 2.29
C GLY A 307 6.56 30.78 1.74
N ASN A 308 7.48 31.59 2.25
CA ASN A 308 8.85 31.62 1.76
C ASN A 308 9.66 30.42 2.28
N ILE A 309 9.96 29.47 1.41
CA ILE A 309 10.68 28.24 1.73
C ILE A 309 12.19 28.52 1.83
N ARG A 310 12.79 28.11 2.95
CA ARG A 310 14.23 28.13 3.22
C ARG A 310 14.74 26.71 3.48
N ALA A 311 16.04 26.52 3.47
CA ALA A 311 16.67 25.22 3.81
C ALA A 311 16.25 24.73 5.21
N THR A 312 16.01 25.64 6.15
CA THR A 312 15.58 25.36 7.53
C THR A 312 14.07 25.24 7.71
N THR A 313 13.27 25.51 6.67
CA THR A 313 11.80 25.33 6.75
C THR A 313 11.52 23.84 6.97
N ARG A 314 10.75 23.51 8.00
CA ARG A 314 10.36 22.13 8.29
C ARG A 314 9.44 21.59 7.21
N PRO A 315 9.58 20.33 6.80
CA PRO A 315 8.55 19.67 5.98
C PRO A 315 7.23 19.59 6.75
N VAL A 316 6.10 19.53 6.04
CA VAL A 316 4.75 19.54 6.67
C VAL A 316 4.56 18.42 7.70
N SER A 317 5.21 17.28 7.52
CA SER A 317 5.20 16.15 8.46
C SER A 317 5.81 16.46 9.84
N PHE A 318 6.58 17.54 9.97
CA PHE A 318 7.19 18.03 11.20
C PHE A 318 6.78 19.47 11.54
N ASP A 319 5.85 20.05 10.80
CA ASP A 319 5.37 21.43 10.97
C ASP A 319 3.91 21.44 11.44
N GLN A 320 3.72 21.61 12.74
CA GLN A 320 2.38 21.63 13.36
C GLN A 320 1.46 22.71 12.76
N GLN A 321 2.02 23.87 12.44
CA GLN A 321 1.22 24.96 11.90
C GLN A 321 0.78 24.64 10.47
N ALA A 322 1.71 24.20 9.61
CA ALA A 322 1.40 23.88 8.23
C ALA A 322 0.43 22.69 8.12
N LEU A 323 0.70 21.59 8.82
CA LEU A 323 -0.18 20.43 8.81
C LEU A 323 -1.56 20.77 9.41
N GLY A 324 -1.60 21.56 10.48
CA GLY A 324 -2.84 22.04 11.09
C GLY A 324 -3.68 22.90 10.13
N LEU A 325 -3.06 23.78 9.33
CA LEU A 325 -3.76 24.56 8.31
C LEU A 325 -4.35 23.65 7.21
N ILE A 326 -3.62 22.64 6.77
CA ILE A 326 -4.11 21.69 5.77
C ILE A 326 -5.29 20.89 6.31
N LEU A 327 -5.17 20.34 7.51
CA LEU A 327 -6.23 19.55 8.16
C LEU A 327 -7.46 20.39 8.55
N GLY A 328 -7.30 21.70 8.66
CA GLY A 328 -8.39 22.65 8.87
C GLY A 328 -9.21 22.98 7.63
N LEU A 329 -8.84 22.47 6.45
CA LEU A 329 -9.65 22.58 5.25
C LEU A 329 -10.97 21.82 5.41
N SER A 330 -12.08 22.38 4.92
CA SER A 330 -13.42 21.82 5.07
C SER A 330 -13.52 20.37 4.58
N GLU A 331 -12.80 20.06 3.50
CA GLU A 331 -12.78 18.75 2.84
C GLU A 331 -12.07 17.67 3.66
N LEU A 332 -11.28 18.05 4.67
CA LEU A 332 -10.56 17.11 5.54
C LEU A 332 -11.11 17.07 6.97
N THR A 333 -11.71 18.16 7.43
CA THR A 333 -12.11 18.33 8.84
C THR A 333 -13.09 17.24 9.29
N THR A 334 -14.16 16.99 8.54
CA THR A 334 -15.19 15.99 8.89
C THR A 334 -14.59 14.58 8.89
N TRP A 335 -13.78 14.24 7.87
CA TRP A 335 -13.09 12.96 7.80
C TRP A 335 -12.17 12.75 9.02
N ARG A 336 -11.41 13.79 9.39
CA ARG A 336 -10.53 13.75 10.55
C ARG A 336 -11.29 13.56 11.86
N GLN A 337 -12.43 14.25 12.04
CA GLN A 337 -13.30 14.12 13.20
C GLN A 337 -13.92 12.72 13.30
N ASN A 338 -14.18 12.07 12.17
CA ASN A 338 -14.72 10.71 12.09
C ASN A 338 -13.63 9.62 12.26
N GLY A 339 -12.43 9.98 12.71
CA GLY A 339 -11.37 9.03 13.06
C GLY A 339 -10.35 8.78 11.96
N GLY A 340 -10.31 9.60 10.90
CA GLY A 340 -9.27 9.52 9.87
C GLY A 340 -7.88 9.64 10.48
N LEU A 341 -6.96 8.72 10.19
CA LEU A 341 -5.62 8.67 10.76
C LEU A 341 -4.60 9.47 9.95
N MET A 342 -3.65 10.08 10.66
CA MET A 342 -2.44 10.61 10.06
C MET A 342 -1.28 9.68 10.41
N VAL A 343 -0.62 9.16 9.39
CA VAL A 343 0.54 8.26 9.53
C VAL A 343 1.77 9.01 9.04
N SER A 344 2.84 9.07 9.80
CA SER A 344 4.08 9.65 9.28
C SER A 344 4.63 8.79 8.16
N ASP A 345 5.25 9.40 7.17
CA ASP A 345 6.16 8.69 6.27
C ASP A 345 7.36 8.15 7.06
N ASP A 346 8.21 7.33 6.43
CA ASP A 346 9.37 6.71 7.06
C ASP A 346 10.31 7.75 7.70
N LEU A 347 10.32 7.78 9.03
CA LEU A 347 11.15 8.70 9.81
C LEU A 347 12.65 8.38 9.71
N GLY A 348 13.03 7.21 9.22
CA GLY A 348 14.40 6.75 9.07
C GLY A 348 15.04 7.10 7.71
N THR A 349 14.36 7.82 6.82
CA THR A 349 14.86 8.15 5.48
C THR A 349 16.14 9.00 5.50
N THR A 350 16.92 8.91 4.43
CA THR A 350 18.12 9.74 4.24
C THR A 350 17.78 11.23 4.24
N ALA A 351 16.65 11.61 3.65
CA ALA A 351 16.17 12.99 3.62
C ALA A 351 15.94 13.57 5.03
N VAL A 352 15.28 12.80 5.91
CA VAL A 352 15.05 13.19 7.31
C VAL A 352 16.37 13.29 8.08
N LYS A 353 17.25 12.31 7.92
CA LYS A 353 18.57 12.34 8.57
C LYS A 353 19.38 13.57 8.16
N ARG A 354 19.46 13.87 6.87
CA ARG A 354 20.16 15.06 6.37
C ARG A 354 19.54 16.37 6.84
N PHE A 355 18.21 16.42 6.98
CA PHE A 355 17.52 17.63 7.44
C PHE A 355 17.79 17.92 8.92
N TYR A 356 17.71 16.89 9.78
CA TYR A 356 17.92 17.05 11.22
C TYR A 356 19.38 17.11 11.63
N ASP A 357 20.24 16.45 10.89
CA ASP A 357 21.69 16.39 11.14
C ASP A 357 22.51 16.43 9.84
N PRO A 358 22.65 17.62 9.23
CA PRO A 358 23.44 17.78 8.01
C PRO A 358 24.90 17.34 8.16
N GLY A 359 25.42 17.31 9.39
CA GLY A 359 26.78 16.90 9.72
C GLY A 359 26.95 15.41 9.97
N SER A 360 25.87 14.63 10.00
CA SER A 360 25.83 13.18 10.26
C SER A 360 26.52 12.75 11.57
N LYS A 361 26.39 13.54 12.64
CA LYS A 361 27.09 13.31 13.92
C LYS A 361 26.14 13.16 15.12
N ASN A 362 24.99 13.81 15.10
CA ASN A 362 24.14 13.99 16.28
C ASN A 362 22.66 13.74 15.95
N PHE A 363 22.35 12.84 15.03
CA PHE A 363 20.97 12.51 14.69
C PHE A 363 20.24 11.88 15.90
N SER A 364 19.10 12.47 16.27
CA SER A 364 18.32 12.04 17.43
C SER A 364 16.93 11.53 17.01
N ALA A 365 16.75 10.22 17.00
CA ALA A 365 15.49 9.56 16.70
C ALA A 365 14.33 10.06 17.58
N ARG A 366 14.58 10.26 18.88
CA ARG A 366 13.59 10.75 19.86
C ARG A 366 13.02 12.12 19.47
N LEU A 367 13.89 13.04 19.00
CA LEU A 367 13.46 14.38 18.60
C LEU A 367 12.70 14.35 17.29
N VAL A 368 13.11 13.54 16.33
CA VAL A 368 12.43 13.35 15.05
C VAL A 368 11.02 12.78 15.27
N ALA A 369 10.91 11.70 16.04
CA ALA A 369 9.62 11.08 16.36
C ALA A 369 8.71 12.04 17.13
N ARG A 370 9.24 12.79 18.12
CA ARG A 370 8.50 13.81 18.87
C ARG A 370 7.97 14.91 17.93
N ASP A 371 8.80 15.43 17.05
CA ASP A 371 8.42 16.53 16.17
C ASP A 371 7.36 16.07 15.16
N ALA A 372 7.48 14.83 14.63
CA ALA A 372 6.45 14.22 13.80
C ALA A 372 5.11 14.06 14.55
N PHE A 373 5.16 13.56 15.78
CA PHE A 373 3.98 13.37 16.63
C PHE A 373 3.29 14.69 16.96
N LEU A 374 4.05 15.69 17.39
CA LEU A 374 3.51 17.00 17.72
C LEU A 374 3.03 17.79 16.51
N ALA A 375 3.54 17.50 15.31
CA ALA A 375 3.02 18.08 14.08
C ALA A 375 1.58 17.64 13.77
N GLY A 376 1.16 16.46 14.21
CA GLY A 376 -0.21 15.98 14.02
C GLY A 376 -0.34 14.53 13.58
N ASN A 377 0.77 13.80 13.39
CA ASN A 377 0.73 12.37 13.08
C ASN A 377 0.22 11.56 14.28
N ASP A 378 -0.60 10.56 14.04
CA ASP A 378 -1.13 9.64 15.07
C ASP A 378 -0.31 8.36 15.15
N LEU A 379 0.09 7.80 13.99
CA LEU A 379 0.98 6.66 13.87
C LEU A 379 2.34 7.11 13.35
N LEU A 380 3.39 6.62 13.94
CA LEU A 380 4.78 6.93 13.60
C LEU A 380 5.42 5.72 12.93
N TYR A 381 5.60 5.79 11.63
CA TYR A 381 6.32 4.76 10.87
C TYR A 381 7.82 5.00 11.01
N THR A 382 8.47 4.14 11.79
CA THR A 382 9.88 4.36 12.17
C THR A 382 10.87 3.99 11.08
N GLY A 383 10.54 3.03 10.21
CA GLY A 383 11.48 2.51 9.23
C GLY A 383 12.84 2.18 9.87
N ASN A 384 13.91 2.57 9.22
CA ASN A 384 15.28 2.38 9.70
C ASN A 384 15.77 3.57 10.54
N LEU A 385 14.99 3.97 11.55
CA LEU A 385 15.26 5.12 12.43
C LEU A 385 16.39 4.83 13.41
N LEU A 386 17.63 5.02 12.97
CA LEU A 386 18.84 4.83 13.77
C LEU A 386 19.37 6.16 14.31
N SER A 387 19.38 6.31 15.64
CA SER A 387 19.94 7.46 16.35
C SER A 387 21.47 7.36 16.47
N SER A 388 22.18 8.50 16.42
CA SER A 388 23.65 8.52 16.54
C SER A 388 24.15 8.03 17.91
N ASP A 389 23.30 8.06 18.92
CA ASP A 389 23.63 7.60 20.30
C ASP A 389 23.21 6.16 20.59
N ALA A 390 22.66 5.44 19.58
CA ALA A 390 22.22 4.05 19.73
C ALA A 390 23.10 3.10 18.90
N PRO A 391 23.37 1.88 19.40
CA PRO A 391 24.19 0.91 18.69
C PRO A 391 23.50 0.31 17.45
N ASP A 392 22.17 0.26 17.47
CA ASP A 392 21.33 -0.34 16.44
C ASP A 392 19.92 0.26 16.43
N ILE A 393 19.09 -0.16 15.44
CA ILE A 393 17.73 0.33 15.25
C ILE A 393 16.83 -0.06 16.46
N TYR A 394 16.95 -1.28 16.96
CA TYR A 394 16.17 -1.74 18.12
C TYR A 394 16.40 -0.84 19.33
N ASN A 395 17.65 -0.59 19.70
CA ASN A 395 17.99 0.29 20.82
C ASN A 395 17.55 1.75 20.58
N SER A 396 17.58 2.19 19.33
CA SER A 396 17.08 3.51 18.93
C SER A 396 15.57 3.64 19.17
N ILE A 397 14.80 2.63 18.75
CA ILE A 397 13.34 2.55 18.97
C ILE A 397 13.04 2.45 20.48
N LEU A 398 13.73 1.58 21.19
CA LEU A 398 13.55 1.41 22.65
C LEU A 398 13.69 2.74 23.41
N ARG A 399 14.79 3.46 23.18
CA ARG A 399 15.01 4.79 23.78
C ARG A 399 13.97 5.82 23.38
N THR A 400 13.40 5.68 22.19
CA THR A 400 12.32 6.58 21.72
C THR A 400 11.01 6.29 22.45
N LEU A 401 10.66 5.01 22.64
CA LEU A 401 9.50 4.57 23.42
C LEU A 401 9.60 4.99 24.88
N GLU A 402 10.78 4.80 25.49
CA GLU A 402 11.06 5.25 26.87
C GLU A 402 10.91 6.77 27.03
N TYR A 403 11.45 7.53 26.08
CA TYR A 403 11.31 8.99 26.06
C TYR A 403 9.84 9.44 25.94
N PHE A 404 9.05 8.80 25.09
CA PHE A 404 7.62 9.11 24.95
C PHE A 404 6.85 8.74 26.23
N THR A 405 7.16 7.60 26.86
CA THR A 405 6.56 7.17 28.12
C THR A 405 6.89 8.14 29.24
N GLN A 406 8.14 8.61 29.31
CA GLN A 406 8.54 9.65 30.27
C GLN A 406 7.76 10.94 30.03
N LYS A 407 7.68 11.41 28.78
CA LYS A 407 6.90 12.60 28.40
C LYS A 407 5.42 12.47 28.72
N TYR A 408 4.84 11.31 28.48
CA TYR A 408 3.46 11.02 28.86
C TYR A 408 3.21 11.23 30.36
N ASN A 409 4.14 10.78 31.21
CA ASN A 409 4.01 10.90 32.66
C ASN A 409 4.28 12.32 33.19
N GLU A 410 5.12 13.10 32.51
CA GLU A 410 5.59 14.41 32.97
C GLU A 410 4.77 15.58 32.40
N ASP A 411 4.18 15.43 31.20
CA ASP A 411 3.51 16.51 30.46
C ASP A 411 2.05 16.16 30.15
N PRO A 412 1.07 16.77 30.87
CA PRO A 412 -0.35 16.49 30.66
C PRO A 412 -0.84 16.82 29.24
N ALA A 413 -0.24 17.81 28.55
CA ALA A 413 -0.63 18.16 27.18
C ALA A 413 -0.15 17.09 26.20
N PHE A 414 1.06 16.58 26.42
CA PHE A 414 1.58 15.45 25.65
C PHE A 414 0.75 14.18 25.91
N ALA A 415 0.38 13.89 27.15
CA ALA A 415 -0.48 12.76 27.49
C ALA A 415 -1.84 12.84 26.81
N ALA A 416 -2.50 13.99 26.86
CA ALA A 416 -3.78 14.21 26.17
C ALA A 416 -3.68 13.98 24.65
N ARG A 417 -2.57 14.43 24.04
CA ARG A 417 -2.32 14.20 22.60
C ARG A 417 -2.07 12.72 22.28
N VAL A 418 -1.38 11.97 23.17
CA VAL A 418 -1.23 10.51 23.05
C VAL A 418 -2.59 9.84 23.11
N ASP A 419 -3.39 10.15 24.13
CA ASP A 419 -4.71 9.53 24.32
C ASP A 419 -5.64 9.78 23.13
N GLU A 420 -5.61 10.98 22.56
CA GLU A 420 -6.36 11.31 21.34
C GLU A 420 -5.95 10.46 20.14
N SER A 421 -4.65 10.26 19.93
CA SER A 421 -4.14 9.40 18.85
C SER A 421 -4.47 7.94 19.06
N VAL A 422 -4.25 7.45 20.28
CA VAL A 422 -4.53 6.05 20.64
C VAL A 422 -6.02 5.74 20.49
N LEU A 423 -6.90 6.67 20.87
CA LEU A 423 -8.35 6.51 20.65
C LEU A 423 -8.68 6.30 19.16
N ARG A 424 -8.08 7.07 18.26
CA ARG A 424 -8.26 6.88 16.80
C ARG A 424 -7.73 5.53 16.32
N ILE A 425 -6.54 5.15 16.78
CA ILE A 425 -5.89 3.88 16.41
C ILE A 425 -6.75 2.69 16.89
N LEU A 426 -7.22 2.71 18.13
CA LEU A 426 -8.07 1.67 18.67
C LEU A 426 -9.44 1.63 17.98
N THR A 427 -10.01 2.79 17.65
CA THR A 427 -11.26 2.87 16.86
C THR A 427 -11.08 2.22 15.50
N LEU A 428 -9.96 2.46 14.80
CA LEU A 428 -9.64 1.78 13.56
C LEU A 428 -9.53 0.27 13.78
N LYS A 429 -8.78 -0.18 14.78
CA LYS A 429 -8.63 -1.61 15.09
C LYS A 429 -9.98 -2.29 15.36
N TYR A 430 -10.90 -1.63 16.07
CA TYR A 430 -12.26 -2.14 16.30
C TYR A 430 -13.16 -2.11 15.06
N ARG A 431 -12.90 -1.20 14.12
CA ARG A 431 -13.56 -1.25 12.80
C ARG A 431 -13.13 -2.47 11.98
N LEU A 432 -11.83 -2.80 12.01
CA LEU A 432 -11.28 -3.98 11.32
C LEU A 432 -11.71 -5.29 12.01
N TYR A 433 -11.74 -5.29 13.34
CA TYR A 433 -12.01 -6.46 14.18
C TYR A 433 -12.97 -6.09 15.33
N PRO A 434 -14.29 -6.23 15.16
CA PRO A 434 -15.25 -5.88 16.21
C PRO A 434 -15.04 -6.63 17.53
N THR A 435 -14.36 -7.77 17.49
CA THR A 435 -13.90 -8.54 18.65
C THR A 435 -12.43 -8.89 18.46
N PHE A 436 -11.60 -8.49 19.41
CA PHE A 436 -10.19 -8.84 19.41
C PHE A 436 -9.99 -10.30 19.79
N SER A 437 -9.57 -11.11 18.84
CA SER A 437 -9.24 -12.53 19.04
C SER A 437 -8.13 -12.95 18.09
N LEU A 438 -7.35 -13.94 18.50
CA LEU A 438 -6.29 -14.50 17.64
C LEU A 438 -6.88 -15.02 16.33
N GLN A 439 -8.03 -15.69 16.38
CA GLN A 439 -8.68 -16.23 15.19
C GLN A 439 -9.05 -15.15 14.16
N ALA A 440 -9.46 -13.95 14.62
CA ALA A 440 -9.86 -12.86 13.73
C ALA A 440 -8.68 -12.29 12.93
N VAL A 441 -7.47 -12.34 13.50
CA VAL A 441 -6.24 -11.75 12.90
C VAL A 441 -5.30 -12.79 12.30
N THR A 442 -5.58 -14.08 12.50
CA THR A 442 -4.75 -15.14 11.90
C THR A 442 -5.03 -15.25 10.41
N PRO A 443 -3.99 -15.38 9.58
CA PRO A 443 -4.13 -15.59 8.15
C PRO A 443 -5.07 -16.75 7.80
N ALA A 444 -5.82 -16.59 6.74
CA ALA A 444 -6.63 -17.63 6.13
C ALA A 444 -5.85 -18.28 4.97
N ALA A 445 -6.39 -19.36 4.41
CA ALA A 445 -5.82 -19.89 3.17
C ALA A 445 -5.95 -18.82 2.07
N VAL A 446 -4.82 -18.46 1.45
CA VAL A 446 -4.84 -17.54 0.31
C VAL A 446 -5.55 -18.25 -0.84
N PRO A 447 -6.67 -17.69 -1.32
CA PRO A 447 -7.30 -18.26 -2.50
C PRO A 447 -6.31 -18.19 -3.66
N ALA A 448 -6.24 -19.23 -4.46
CA ALA A 448 -5.56 -19.21 -5.75
C ALA A 448 -6.61 -19.06 -6.88
N PRO A 449 -7.39 -17.98 -6.94
CA PRO A 449 -8.32 -17.75 -8.02
C PRO A 449 -7.53 -17.40 -9.27
N ASP A 450 -8.01 -17.85 -10.42
CA ASP A 450 -7.50 -17.37 -11.69
C ASP A 450 -7.97 -15.93 -11.92
N ASN A 451 -7.12 -14.96 -11.59
CA ASN A 451 -7.35 -13.53 -11.83
C ASN A 451 -6.66 -13.05 -13.12
N SER A 452 -6.23 -13.97 -13.98
CA SER A 452 -5.51 -13.68 -15.23
C SER A 452 -6.30 -12.76 -16.17
N GLU A 453 -7.63 -12.86 -16.17
CA GLU A 453 -8.48 -12.02 -16.99
C GLU A 453 -8.45 -10.53 -16.58
N VAL A 454 -8.42 -10.23 -15.30
CA VAL A 454 -8.31 -8.86 -14.79
C VAL A 454 -6.96 -8.26 -15.22
N VAL A 455 -5.87 -9.00 -15.00
CA VAL A 455 -4.51 -8.60 -15.41
C VAL A 455 -4.45 -8.37 -16.92
N PHE A 456 -4.95 -9.33 -17.70
CA PHE A 456 -4.97 -9.23 -19.17
C PHE A 456 -5.83 -8.05 -19.66
N SER A 457 -7.00 -7.82 -19.05
CA SER A 457 -7.88 -6.71 -19.40
C SER A 457 -7.24 -5.36 -19.11
N ILE A 458 -6.53 -5.21 -17.99
CA ILE A 458 -5.77 -4.00 -17.67
C ILE A 458 -4.64 -3.84 -18.69
N ALA A 459 -3.81 -4.87 -18.92
CA ALA A 459 -2.70 -4.80 -19.87
C ALA A 459 -3.17 -4.42 -21.28
N ARG A 460 -4.27 -5.02 -21.77
CA ARG A 460 -4.85 -4.72 -23.08
C ARG A 460 -5.38 -3.30 -23.19
N GLN A 461 -6.06 -2.79 -22.15
CA GLN A 461 -6.67 -1.46 -22.20
C GLN A 461 -5.67 -0.34 -21.88
N SER A 462 -4.57 -0.65 -21.20
CA SER A 462 -3.50 0.31 -20.92
C SER A 462 -2.53 0.50 -22.07
N ALA A 463 -2.53 -0.40 -23.06
CA ALA A 463 -1.65 -0.29 -24.22
C ALA A 463 -1.87 1.05 -24.95
N THR A 464 -0.82 1.86 -25.01
CA THR A 464 -0.87 3.22 -25.54
C THR A 464 0.03 3.35 -26.75
N LEU A 465 -0.54 3.73 -27.89
CA LEU A 465 0.24 4.01 -29.10
C LEU A 465 0.89 5.39 -28.97
N ILE A 466 2.23 5.41 -28.88
CA ILE A 466 3.01 6.65 -28.79
C ILE A 466 3.39 7.16 -30.16
N SER A 467 3.75 6.25 -31.08
CA SER A 467 4.16 6.52 -32.46
C SER A 467 3.96 5.26 -33.31
N PRO A 468 3.54 5.37 -34.56
CA PRO A 468 3.06 6.58 -35.29
C PRO A 468 1.72 7.09 -34.75
N THR A 469 1.19 8.17 -35.31
CA THR A 469 -0.19 8.57 -34.98
C THR A 469 -1.18 7.51 -35.43
N GLN A 470 -2.37 7.47 -34.83
CA GLN A 470 -3.40 6.50 -35.25
C GLN A 470 -3.80 6.65 -36.73
N ALA A 471 -3.76 7.86 -37.28
CA ALA A 471 -4.06 8.12 -38.69
C ALA A 471 -2.98 7.53 -39.62
N ASP A 472 -1.73 7.52 -39.19
CA ASP A 472 -0.61 7.04 -40.00
C ASP A 472 -0.36 5.53 -39.80
N LEU A 473 -1.02 4.91 -38.83
CA LEU A 473 -0.77 3.53 -38.43
C LEU A 473 -0.88 2.56 -39.61
N ALA A 474 -1.93 2.70 -40.40
CA ALA A 474 -2.18 1.83 -41.56
C ALA A 474 -1.15 1.98 -42.72
N THR A 475 -0.39 3.11 -42.72
CA THR A 475 0.63 3.36 -43.74
C THR A 475 2.05 3.03 -43.27
N VAL A 476 2.27 2.98 -41.95
CA VAL A 476 3.58 2.77 -41.34
C VAL A 476 3.76 1.33 -40.87
N LEU A 477 2.72 0.72 -40.28
CA LEU A 477 2.79 -0.70 -39.92
C LEU A 477 2.56 -1.56 -41.14
N PRO A 478 3.45 -2.51 -41.42
CA PRO A 478 3.20 -3.52 -42.45
C PRO A 478 2.04 -4.44 -42.05
N ASP A 479 1.61 -5.28 -42.97
CA ASP A 479 0.65 -6.35 -42.70
C ASP A 479 1.19 -7.27 -41.56
N PRO A 480 0.32 -7.94 -40.80
CA PRO A 480 0.75 -8.89 -39.78
C PRO A 480 1.74 -9.92 -40.33
N PRO A 481 2.74 -10.34 -39.52
CA PRO A 481 3.77 -11.27 -40.00
C PRO A 481 3.17 -12.58 -40.51
N ILE A 482 3.77 -13.11 -41.56
CA ILE A 482 3.40 -14.42 -42.12
C ILE A 482 4.41 -15.50 -41.72
N THR A 483 4.05 -16.76 -41.97
CA THR A 483 4.84 -17.92 -41.49
C THR A 483 6.27 -18.01 -42.05
N SER A 484 6.58 -17.28 -43.14
CA SER A 484 7.92 -17.24 -43.76
C SER A 484 8.80 -16.10 -43.24
N GLU A 485 8.24 -15.18 -42.48
CA GLU A 485 8.98 -14.02 -41.98
C GLU A 485 9.67 -14.33 -40.65
N ASN A 486 10.85 -13.75 -40.46
CA ASN A 486 11.68 -13.89 -39.30
C ASN A 486 11.46 -12.71 -38.32
N ILE A 487 11.16 -13.01 -37.08
CA ILE A 487 10.97 -12.04 -36.02
C ILE A 487 12.08 -12.15 -35.01
N LEU A 488 12.81 -11.08 -34.78
CA LEU A 488 13.83 -10.95 -33.77
C LEU A 488 13.30 -10.14 -32.59
N PHE A 489 13.38 -10.72 -31.39
CA PHE A 489 13.08 -10.04 -30.13
C PHE A 489 14.37 -9.63 -29.43
N LEU A 490 14.48 -8.36 -29.09
CA LEU A 490 15.53 -7.80 -28.24
C LEU A 490 14.90 -7.37 -26.91
N THR A 491 15.22 -8.04 -25.84
CA THR A 491 14.55 -7.88 -24.56
C THR A 491 15.48 -7.33 -23.48
N ASP A 492 15.03 -6.28 -22.77
CA ASP A 492 15.66 -5.80 -21.54
C ASP A 492 15.45 -6.85 -20.44
N THR A 493 16.54 -7.52 -20.02
CA THR A 493 16.53 -8.62 -19.05
C THR A 493 17.20 -8.18 -17.75
N ARG A 494 17.00 -6.93 -17.31
CA ARG A 494 17.60 -6.44 -16.09
C ARG A 494 17.46 -7.41 -14.93
N GLN A 495 18.55 -7.55 -14.21
CA GLN A 495 18.57 -8.31 -12.97
C GLN A 495 18.30 -7.37 -11.79
N VAL A 496 17.39 -7.77 -10.93
CA VAL A 496 17.06 -7.06 -9.68
C VAL A 496 17.31 -7.99 -8.50
N GLN A 497 17.67 -7.40 -7.37
CA GLN A 497 17.82 -8.11 -6.10
C GLN A 497 16.86 -7.45 -5.10
N GLN A 498 15.86 -8.20 -4.67
CA GLN A 498 14.79 -7.69 -3.83
C GLN A 498 15.21 -7.52 -2.36
N CYS A 499 16.07 -8.39 -1.86
CA CYS A 499 16.56 -8.36 -0.48
C CYS A 499 18.04 -8.74 -0.42
N LEU A 500 18.71 -8.50 0.71
CA LEU A 500 20.14 -8.81 0.86
C LEU A 500 20.44 -10.31 0.75
N ALA A 501 19.53 -11.14 1.25
CA ALA A 501 19.63 -12.60 1.21
C ALA A 501 19.00 -13.24 -0.04
N CYS A 502 18.32 -12.44 -0.89
CA CYS A 502 17.66 -12.94 -2.08
C CYS A 502 18.64 -13.17 -3.24
N ASP A 503 18.37 -14.17 -4.05
CA ASP A 503 19.02 -14.34 -5.34
C ASP A 503 18.61 -13.22 -6.31
N LYS A 504 19.51 -12.87 -7.21
CA LYS A 504 19.19 -11.96 -8.32
C LYS A 504 18.17 -12.62 -9.24
N GLN A 505 17.15 -11.87 -9.61
CA GLN A 505 16.09 -12.32 -10.52
C GLN A 505 16.06 -11.45 -11.76
N THR A 506 15.77 -12.07 -12.90
CA THR A 506 15.49 -11.35 -14.13
C THR A 506 14.05 -10.82 -14.10
N THR A 507 13.88 -9.54 -14.36
CA THR A 507 12.56 -8.89 -14.41
C THR A 507 11.68 -9.46 -15.53
N LEU A 508 12.30 -9.80 -16.66
CA LEU A 508 11.66 -10.43 -17.80
C LEU A 508 12.64 -11.42 -18.44
N ASN A 509 12.20 -12.66 -18.68
CA ASN A 509 13.02 -13.62 -19.39
C ASN A 509 13.25 -13.20 -20.84
N GLY A 510 14.48 -13.39 -21.36
CA GLY A 510 14.84 -12.96 -22.71
C GLY A 510 13.93 -13.54 -23.82
N ASP A 511 13.34 -14.71 -23.59
CA ASP A 511 12.43 -15.39 -24.51
C ASP A 511 10.93 -15.18 -24.19
N ALA A 512 10.59 -14.31 -23.24
CA ALA A 512 9.20 -14.13 -22.78
C ALA A 512 8.27 -13.67 -23.91
N LEU A 513 8.70 -12.68 -24.71
CA LEU A 513 7.92 -12.19 -25.85
C LEU A 513 7.78 -13.26 -26.93
N GLN A 514 8.84 -13.99 -27.24
CA GLN A 514 8.81 -15.10 -28.19
C GLN A 514 7.78 -16.15 -27.77
N LYS A 515 7.79 -16.55 -26.49
CA LYS A 515 6.82 -17.50 -25.92
C LYS A 515 5.40 -16.97 -25.98
N ALA A 516 5.18 -15.69 -25.65
CA ALA A 516 3.87 -15.06 -25.72
C ALA A 516 3.34 -15.02 -27.17
N VAL A 517 4.18 -14.64 -28.14
CA VAL A 517 3.81 -14.61 -29.57
C VAL A 517 3.53 -16.02 -30.07
N LEU A 518 4.32 -17.02 -29.70
CA LEU A 518 4.02 -18.42 -30.03
C LEU A 518 2.72 -18.93 -29.41
N GLY A 519 2.42 -18.53 -28.18
CA GLY A 519 1.17 -18.89 -27.51
C GLY A 519 -0.06 -18.30 -28.19
N LEU A 520 0.02 -17.07 -28.71
CA LEU A 520 -1.10 -16.36 -29.32
C LEU A 520 -1.24 -16.61 -30.83
N TYR A 521 -0.12 -16.79 -31.54
CA TYR A 521 -0.09 -16.78 -33.02
C TYR A 521 0.66 -17.97 -33.60
N GLY A 522 1.18 -18.89 -32.77
CA GLY A 522 1.92 -20.05 -33.22
C GLY A 522 1.05 -21.16 -33.82
N PRO A 523 1.65 -22.34 -34.08
CA PRO A 523 0.97 -23.47 -34.76
C PRO A 523 -0.30 -23.98 -34.08
N ASN A 524 -0.35 -23.82 -32.72
CA ASN A 524 -1.47 -24.27 -31.90
C ASN A 524 -2.56 -23.18 -31.70
N ALA A 525 -2.35 -21.98 -32.23
CA ALA A 525 -3.27 -20.85 -32.14
C ALA A 525 -3.54 -20.22 -33.51
N GLY A 526 -3.08 -19.02 -33.81
CA GLY A 526 -3.37 -18.32 -35.06
C GLY A 526 -2.70 -18.86 -36.32
N ARG A 527 -1.65 -19.70 -36.19
CA ARG A 527 -0.81 -20.24 -37.30
C ARG A 527 -0.18 -19.16 -38.17
N LEU A 528 0.10 -17.99 -37.60
CA LEU A 528 0.71 -16.84 -38.27
C LEU A 528 2.24 -16.85 -38.18
N VAL A 529 2.80 -17.51 -37.16
CA VAL A 529 4.23 -17.57 -36.92
C VAL A 529 4.70 -19.00 -36.66
N LEU A 530 5.97 -19.31 -36.97
CA LEU A 530 6.63 -20.59 -36.69
C LEU A 530 7.79 -20.38 -35.72
N ALA A 531 7.97 -21.31 -34.80
CA ALA A 531 9.06 -21.25 -33.83
C ALA A 531 10.46 -21.17 -34.45
N SER A 532 10.63 -21.79 -35.64
CA SER A 532 11.90 -21.78 -36.38
C SER A 532 12.28 -20.41 -36.95
N HIS A 533 11.33 -19.47 -37.00
CA HIS A 533 11.53 -18.13 -37.53
C HIS A 533 11.53 -17.07 -36.44
N LEU A 534 11.49 -17.47 -35.16
CA LEU A 534 11.56 -16.57 -34.02
C LEU A 534 12.91 -16.72 -33.34
N SER A 535 13.55 -15.61 -33.03
CA SER A 535 14.80 -15.56 -32.24
C SER A 535 14.68 -14.50 -31.17
N SER A 536 15.31 -14.74 -30.01
CA SER A 536 15.32 -13.83 -28.88
C SER A 536 16.73 -13.65 -28.33
N PHE A 537 17.09 -12.41 -28.05
CA PHE A 537 18.35 -12.03 -27.42
C PHE A 537 18.10 -10.93 -26.37
N SER A 538 19.00 -10.85 -25.40
CA SER A 538 18.95 -9.81 -24.37
C SER A 538 19.65 -8.53 -24.85
N PHE A 539 19.43 -7.42 -24.13
CA PHE A 539 20.23 -6.21 -24.33
C PHE A 539 21.69 -6.42 -23.95
N ASP A 540 21.99 -7.33 -23.01
CA ASP A 540 23.36 -7.71 -22.68
C ASP A 540 24.05 -8.39 -23.87
N ASP A 541 23.35 -9.32 -24.57
CA ASP A 541 23.87 -9.94 -25.80
C ASP A 541 24.13 -8.90 -26.88
N LEU A 542 23.25 -7.91 -27.03
CA LEU A 542 23.42 -6.81 -27.98
C LEU A 542 24.61 -5.90 -27.61
N THR A 543 24.76 -5.59 -26.33
CA THR A 543 25.89 -4.79 -25.82
C THR A 543 27.22 -5.49 -26.07
N LEU A 544 27.32 -6.78 -25.72
CA LEU A 544 28.51 -7.58 -25.97
C LEU A 544 28.85 -7.67 -27.47
N PHE A 545 27.83 -7.74 -28.32
CA PHE A 545 28.00 -7.73 -29.78
C PHE A 545 28.52 -6.38 -30.27
N LEU A 546 27.99 -5.27 -29.76
CA LEU A 546 28.41 -3.90 -30.16
C LEU A 546 29.82 -3.54 -29.67
N ASP A 547 30.23 -4.09 -28.53
CA ASP A 547 31.55 -3.87 -27.93
C ASP A 547 32.64 -4.79 -28.51
N ASP A 548 32.33 -5.58 -29.53
CA ASP A 548 33.24 -6.60 -30.14
C ASP A 548 33.78 -7.64 -29.15
N LEU A 549 33.18 -7.75 -27.95
CA LEU A 549 33.63 -8.68 -26.91
C LEU A 549 33.14 -10.12 -27.16
N LEU A 550 32.09 -10.28 -27.96
CA LEU A 550 31.56 -11.57 -28.38
C LEU A 550 31.11 -11.53 -29.84
N THR A 551 31.74 -12.32 -30.68
CA THR A 551 31.15 -12.67 -31.98
C THR A 551 30.08 -13.71 -31.72
N THR A 552 28.82 -13.26 -31.57
CA THR A 552 27.67 -14.16 -31.54
C THR A 552 27.18 -14.35 -32.97
N PRO A 553 27.60 -15.42 -33.68
CA PRO A 553 27.18 -15.67 -35.06
C PRO A 553 25.64 -15.73 -35.18
N ASP A 554 24.98 -16.20 -34.13
CA ASP A 554 23.52 -16.38 -34.10
C ASP A 554 22.79 -15.02 -34.04
N LEU A 555 23.28 -14.05 -33.27
CA LEU A 555 22.69 -12.70 -33.24
C LEU A 555 22.88 -12.00 -34.58
N LEU A 556 24.08 -12.05 -35.16
CA LEU A 556 24.37 -11.45 -36.47
C LEU A 556 23.53 -12.09 -37.56
N ASN A 557 23.42 -13.42 -37.57
CA ASN A 557 22.58 -14.15 -38.51
C ASN A 557 21.10 -13.78 -38.35
N SER A 558 20.63 -13.65 -37.10
CA SER A 558 19.23 -13.27 -36.83
C SER A 558 18.95 -11.83 -37.26
N LEU A 559 19.86 -10.89 -36.94
CA LEU A 559 19.76 -9.50 -37.40
C LEU A 559 19.72 -9.39 -38.93
N SER A 560 20.58 -10.16 -39.62
CA SER A 560 20.67 -10.10 -41.11
C SER A 560 19.46 -10.70 -41.81
N ARG A 561 18.68 -11.55 -41.13
CA ARG A 561 17.49 -12.24 -41.67
C ARG A 561 16.17 -11.67 -41.16
N ALA A 562 16.22 -10.80 -40.15
CA ALA A 562 15.01 -10.29 -39.51
C ALA A 562 14.17 -9.45 -40.48
N ASP A 563 12.94 -9.84 -40.69
CA ASP A 563 11.92 -9.02 -41.38
C ASP A 563 11.25 -8.08 -40.34
N TRP A 564 11.22 -8.52 -39.05
CA TRP A 564 10.70 -7.75 -37.95
C TRP A 564 11.71 -7.71 -36.79
N VAL A 565 11.88 -6.52 -36.19
CA VAL A 565 12.63 -6.36 -34.95
C VAL A 565 11.70 -5.78 -33.89
N VAL A 566 11.49 -6.54 -32.82
CA VAL A 566 10.66 -6.14 -31.66
C VAL A 566 11.58 -5.86 -30.49
N ILE A 567 11.60 -4.62 -30.04
CA ILE A 567 12.42 -4.17 -28.91
C ILE A 567 11.50 -3.99 -27.69
N SER A 568 11.82 -4.69 -26.60
CA SER A 568 11.15 -4.54 -25.32
C SER A 568 12.09 -3.93 -24.29
N ALA A 569 11.79 -2.73 -23.84
CA ALA A 569 12.51 -2.06 -22.77
C ALA A 569 11.60 -1.92 -21.53
N ILE A 570 12.14 -2.22 -20.36
CA ILE A 570 11.45 -2.07 -19.08
C ILE A 570 11.94 -0.79 -18.45
N ASP A 571 11.03 0.12 -18.16
CA ASP A 571 11.23 1.41 -17.47
C ASP A 571 12.61 2.07 -17.74
N LEU A 572 12.66 2.96 -18.69
CA LEU A 572 13.88 3.66 -19.11
C LEU A 572 14.41 4.63 -18.05
N ASN A 573 13.67 4.88 -16.97
CA ASN A 573 14.02 5.84 -15.94
C ASN A 573 14.32 5.20 -14.57
N ALA A 574 14.28 3.88 -14.43
CA ALA A 574 14.75 3.19 -13.24
C ALA A 574 16.29 3.15 -13.29
N GLY A 575 16.90 4.29 -13.08
CA GLY A 575 18.35 4.46 -13.02
C GLY A 575 18.84 4.55 -11.60
#